data_457bb4e993e0ca119a07790ef7e9c464
#
_entry.id   457bb4e993e0ca119a07790ef7e9c464
#
_cell.length_a   1.000
_cell.length_b   1.000
_cell.length_c   1.000
_cell.angle_alpha   90.00
_cell.angle_beta   90.00
_cell.angle_gamma   90.00
#
_symmetry.space_group_name_H-M   'P 1'
#
loop_
_entity.id
_entity.type
_entity.pdbx_description
1 polymer ?
#
loop_
_entity_poly.entity_id
_entity_poly.type
_entity_poly.pdbx_seq_one_letter_code
_entity_poly.pdbx_strand_id
1 'polypeptide(L)'
;MSTTNDNTPITEKLWNHQYLKVMTSNFLLFFAFYLLTPLLPIYLDNQFHADKSTIGIVLSGYVVATLLIRPVSGFIVDSFNRKRVLSICFFVFFILFAGYVGAGTLLMFAIVRTLHGIPFGASTVANSTVAIDVLPSSRRNEGIGFYGLSNNLAMAIAPSSGLWIYNATGNFTLLFWISFALALIGFWVTTTVRIPTREILKGRPKFSLDHFFLGRAWLLAVNIMFFGLCWGVMSNYVAIYGQQQLGLSDSTGFFFVLLSAGLVISRLLGTRSLRNGRITESCARGVILSAAGYALFALSLGSWSFFLSAMFIGLGNGLMYPAFLNMFIHVARHDQRGTANSSILVSWDLGMGFGILFGGFIADYVSYNAAFIFTACMQLSGTLLFLLATRRFYLERRLHTS
;
A
#
# COMPACT_ATOMS: atom_id res chain seq x y z
N MET A 1 2.57 -46.49 40.20
CA MET A 1 1.98 -46.08 38.90
C MET A 1 2.20 -44.60 38.75
N SER A 2 3.24 -44.26 38.00
CA SER A 2 3.66 -42.88 37.74
C SER A 2 2.94 -42.42 36.48
N THR A 3 2.00 -41.51 36.60
CA THR A 3 1.38 -40.81 35.47
C THR A 3 2.30 -39.69 35.03
N THR A 4 3.11 -39.92 34.01
CA THR A 4 3.85 -38.89 33.28
C THR A 4 2.84 -38.00 32.58
N ASN A 5 2.62 -36.80 33.14
CA ASN A 5 1.93 -35.70 32.48
C ASN A 5 2.82 -35.19 31.34
N ASP A 6 2.60 -35.67 30.13
CA ASP A 6 3.28 -35.23 28.93
C ASP A 6 2.62 -33.92 28.47
N ASN A 7 2.92 -32.82 29.20
CA ASN A 7 2.58 -31.46 28.84
C ASN A 7 3.65 -30.90 27.88
N THR A 8 3.84 -31.55 26.73
CA THR A 8 4.51 -30.89 25.62
C THR A 8 3.60 -29.75 25.14
N PRO A 9 4.05 -28.48 25.19
CA PRO A 9 3.25 -27.37 24.67
C PRO A 9 3.01 -27.64 23.18
N ILE A 10 1.74 -27.80 22.80
CA ILE A 10 1.32 -27.86 21.39
C ILE A 10 1.81 -26.55 20.76
N THR A 11 2.92 -26.59 20.04
CA THR A 11 3.43 -25.44 19.31
C THR A 11 2.43 -25.12 18.19
N GLU A 12 1.54 -24.19 18.47
CA GLU A 12 0.56 -23.71 17.49
C GLU A 12 1.28 -23.23 16.23
N LYS A 13 0.98 -23.85 15.08
CA LYS A 13 1.67 -23.56 13.82
C LYS A 13 1.24 -22.19 13.28
N LEU A 14 2.22 -21.30 13.08
CA LEU A 14 2.00 -20.00 12.42
C LEU A 14 1.36 -20.18 11.04
N TRP A 15 1.92 -21.06 10.24
CA TRP A 15 1.47 -21.40 8.88
C TRP A 15 0.30 -22.39 8.89
N ASN A 16 -0.83 -21.98 9.49
CA ASN A 16 -2.04 -22.76 9.42
C ASN A 16 -2.79 -22.49 8.11
N HIS A 17 -3.65 -23.45 7.69
CA HIS A 17 -4.38 -23.37 6.43
C HIS A 17 -5.28 -22.11 6.31
N GLN A 18 -5.83 -21.62 7.41
CA GLN A 18 -6.69 -20.42 7.36
C GLN A 18 -5.86 -19.17 7.14
N TYR A 19 -4.72 -19.07 7.80
CA TYR A 19 -3.80 -17.95 7.63
C TYR A 19 -3.22 -17.91 6.20
N LEU A 20 -2.83 -19.06 5.63
CA LEU A 20 -2.38 -19.15 4.24
C LEU A 20 -3.46 -18.68 3.26
N LYS A 21 -4.73 -19.07 3.46
CA LYS A 21 -5.84 -18.59 2.64
C LYS A 21 -6.00 -17.06 2.73
N VAL A 22 -5.90 -16.49 3.92
CA VAL A 22 -6.00 -15.05 4.12
C VAL A 22 -4.84 -14.32 3.45
N MET A 23 -3.62 -14.83 3.55
CA MET A 23 -2.45 -14.28 2.84
C MET A 23 -2.61 -14.34 1.33
N THR A 24 -3.10 -15.48 0.80
CA THR A 24 -3.37 -15.63 -0.64
C THR A 24 -4.45 -14.66 -1.11
N SER A 25 -5.54 -14.54 -0.36
CA SER A 25 -6.60 -13.57 -0.63
C SER A 25 -6.07 -12.13 -0.65
N ASN A 26 -5.24 -11.77 0.33
CA ASN A 26 -4.60 -10.45 0.39
C ASN A 26 -3.66 -10.22 -0.80
N PHE A 27 -2.82 -11.19 -1.12
CA PHE A 27 -1.94 -11.14 -2.28
C PHE A 27 -2.73 -10.89 -3.58
N LEU A 28 -3.81 -11.64 -3.81
CA LEU A 28 -4.63 -11.53 -5.02
C LEU A 28 -5.39 -10.19 -5.08
N LEU A 29 -5.87 -9.67 -3.94
CA LEU A 29 -6.49 -8.35 -3.84
C LEU A 29 -5.52 -7.26 -4.34
N PHE A 30 -4.32 -7.25 -3.78
CA PHE A 30 -3.31 -6.25 -4.12
C PHE A 30 -2.71 -6.49 -5.51
N PHE A 31 -2.56 -7.73 -5.92
CA PHE A 31 -2.05 -8.07 -7.26
C PHE A 31 -2.99 -7.56 -8.36
N ALA A 32 -4.30 -7.86 -8.23
CA ALA A 32 -5.31 -7.36 -9.17
C ALA A 32 -5.32 -5.82 -9.25
N PHE A 33 -5.12 -5.15 -8.12
CA PHE A 33 -5.05 -3.69 -8.06
C PHE A 33 -3.77 -3.14 -8.70
N TYR A 34 -2.61 -3.63 -8.30
CA TYR A 34 -1.31 -3.11 -8.78
C TYR A 34 -1.01 -3.48 -10.23
N LEU A 35 -1.63 -4.53 -10.78
CA LEU A 35 -1.52 -4.90 -12.20
C LEU A 35 -1.90 -3.74 -13.11
N LEU A 36 -2.93 -2.99 -12.73
CA LEU A 36 -3.47 -1.88 -13.53
C LEU A 36 -2.85 -0.53 -13.19
N THR A 37 -2.37 -0.34 -11.96
CA THR A 37 -1.98 0.98 -11.45
C THR A 37 -1.08 1.78 -12.41
N PRO A 38 0.05 1.27 -12.93
CA PRO A 38 0.91 2.02 -13.85
C PRO A 38 0.35 2.14 -15.26
N LEU A 39 -0.65 1.34 -15.60
CA LEU A 39 -1.25 1.29 -16.94
C LEU A 39 -2.44 2.23 -17.09
N LEU A 40 -3.10 2.62 -15.98
CA LEU A 40 -4.28 3.47 -16.04
C LEU A 40 -4.02 4.85 -16.64
N PRO A 41 -2.91 5.56 -16.33
CA PRO A 41 -2.59 6.81 -17.04
C PRO A 41 -2.44 6.62 -18.54
N ILE A 42 -1.77 5.53 -18.97
CA ILE A 42 -1.58 5.19 -20.39
C ILE A 42 -2.94 4.87 -21.05
N TYR A 43 -3.82 4.15 -20.33
CA TYR A 43 -5.16 3.85 -20.82
C TYR A 43 -6.01 5.12 -21.00
N LEU A 44 -6.00 6.05 -20.04
CA LEU A 44 -6.76 7.28 -20.08
C LEU A 44 -6.28 8.21 -21.20
N ASP A 45 -4.96 8.29 -21.41
CA ASP A 45 -4.38 9.02 -22.52
C ASP A 45 -4.75 8.41 -23.88
N ASN A 46 -4.55 7.10 -24.06
CA ASN A 46 -4.78 6.42 -25.34
C ASN A 46 -6.28 6.32 -25.71
N GLN A 47 -7.13 6.02 -24.75
CA GLN A 47 -8.56 5.73 -25.00
C GLN A 47 -9.44 6.98 -25.03
N PHE A 48 -9.14 7.93 -24.16
CA PHE A 48 -10.00 9.11 -23.96
C PHE A 48 -9.29 10.42 -24.32
N HIS A 49 -8.02 10.38 -24.72
CA HIS A 49 -7.19 11.57 -24.97
C HIS A 49 -7.25 12.57 -23.82
N ALA A 50 -7.28 12.03 -22.58
CA ALA A 50 -7.36 12.81 -21.38
C ALA A 50 -6.05 13.55 -21.13
N ASP A 51 -6.14 14.85 -20.82
CA ASP A 51 -4.97 15.61 -20.38
C ASP A 51 -4.45 15.07 -19.03
N LYS A 52 -3.21 15.42 -18.70
CA LYS A 52 -2.52 14.89 -17.52
C LYS A 52 -3.19 15.33 -16.21
N SER A 53 -3.78 16.53 -16.19
CA SER A 53 -4.55 17.05 -15.06
C SER A 53 -5.78 16.20 -14.81
N THR A 54 -6.54 15.91 -15.88
CA THR A 54 -7.72 15.05 -15.82
C THR A 54 -7.37 13.62 -15.39
N ILE A 55 -6.27 13.07 -15.90
CA ILE A 55 -5.74 11.76 -15.43
C ILE A 55 -5.49 11.81 -13.91
N GLY A 56 -4.84 12.86 -13.42
CA GLY A 56 -4.59 13.04 -12.00
C GLY A 56 -5.88 13.09 -11.16
N ILE A 57 -6.89 13.83 -11.61
CA ILE A 57 -8.20 13.93 -10.94
C ILE A 57 -8.89 12.57 -10.90
N VAL A 58 -9.01 11.89 -12.03
CA VAL A 58 -9.67 10.58 -12.15
C VAL A 58 -9.01 9.54 -11.24
N LEU A 59 -7.67 9.49 -11.23
CA LEU A 59 -6.95 8.51 -10.43
C LEU A 59 -6.94 8.85 -8.94
N SER A 60 -6.92 10.14 -8.56
CA SER A 60 -6.99 10.56 -7.16
C SER A 60 -8.36 10.28 -6.52
N GLY A 61 -9.43 10.26 -7.31
CA GLY A 61 -10.79 9.93 -6.85
C GLY A 61 -10.87 8.59 -6.11
N TYR A 62 -10.15 7.59 -6.60
CA TYR A 62 -10.00 6.30 -5.93
C TYR A 62 -9.44 6.41 -4.51
N VAL A 63 -8.39 7.22 -4.34
CA VAL A 63 -7.75 7.41 -3.03
C VAL A 63 -8.68 8.12 -2.06
N VAL A 64 -9.42 9.15 -2.53
CA VAL A 64 -10.43 9.86 -1.74
C VAL A 64 -11.49 8.90 -1.24
N ALA A 65 -12.04 8.05 -2.11
CA ALA A 65 -13.04 7.05 -1.73
C ALA A 65 -12.48 6.04 -0.71
N THR A 66 -11.24 5.60 -0.89
CA THR A 66 -10.55 4.71 0.04
C THR A 66 -10.37 5.35 1.42
N LEU A 67 -9.97 6.63 1.47
CA LEU A 67 -9.81 7.37 2.72
C LEU A 67 -11.12 7.53 3.48
N LEU A 68 -12.19 7.86 2.78
CA LEU A 68 -13.50 8.07 3.40
C LEU A 68 -14.09 6.79 3.98
N ILE A 69 -13.87 5.64 3.33
CA ILE A 69 -14.43 4.37 3.78
C ILE A 69 -13.64 3.72 4.91
N ARG A 70 -12.34 3.95 5.05
CA ARG A 70 -11.50 3.27 6.06
C ARG A 70 -11.98 3.44 7.49
N PRO A 71 -12.32 4.65 7.97
CA PRO A 71 -12.87 4.83 9.30
C PRO A 71 -14.17 4.03 9.52
N VAL A 72 -15.07 4.08 8.53
CA VAL A 72 -16.35 3.40 8.57
C VAL A 72 -16.16 1.88 8.53
N SER A 73 -15.18 1.40 7.77
CA SER A 73 -14.89 -0.03 7.62
C SER A 73 -14.47 -0.68 8.94
N GLY A 74 -13.67 -0.01 9.76
CA GLY A 74 -13.30 -0.48 11.09
C GLY A 74 -14.53 -0.74 11.96
N PHE A 75 -15.45 0.23 12.01
CA PHE A 75 -16.71 0.09 12.72
C PHE A 75 -17.58 -1.06 12.19
N ILE A 76 -17.70 -1.19 10.87
CA ILE A 76 -18.49 -2.26 10.23
C ILE A 76 -17.89 -3.64 10.56
N VAL A 77 -16.57 -3.80 10.47
CA VAL A 77 -15.85 -5.06 10.74
C VAL A 77 -15.98 -5.48 12.22
N ASP A 78 -16.04 -4.52 13.14
CA ASP A 78 -16.20 -4.80 14.56
C ASP A 78 -17.68 -5.04 14.96
N SER A 79 -18.63 -4.45 14.24
CA SER A 79 -20.07 -4.54 14.52
C SER A 79 -20.77 -5.70 13.84
N PHE A 80 -20.22 -6.24 12.76
CA PHE A 80 -20.84 -7.30 11.98
C PHE A 80 -19.94 -8.54 11.86
N ASN A 81 -20.48 -9.60 11.26
CA ASN A 81 -19.72 -10.82 10.99
C ASN A 81 -18.58 -10.50 9.98
N ARG A 82 -17.34 -10.56 10.46
CA ARG A 82 -16.13 -10.18 9.71
C ARG A 82 -15.99 -10.91 8.38
N LYS A 83 -16.36 -12.23 8.34
CA LYS A 83 -16.34 -13.01 7.11
C LYS A 83 -17.34 -12.47 6.09
N ARG A 84 -18.57 -12.16 6.52
CA ARG A 84 -19.60 -11.61 5.62
C ARG A 84 -19.18 -10.25 5.08
N VAL A 85 -18.67 -9.36 5.95
CA VAL A 85 -18.16 -8.04 5.55
C VAL A 85 -17.06 -8.20 4.51
N LEU A 86 -16.03 -9.00 4.79
CA LEU A 86 -14.92 -9.24 3.86
C LEU A 86 -15.41 -9.82 2.53
N SER A 87 -16.32 -10.81 2.56
CA SER A 87 -16.84 -11.43 1.34
C SER A 87 -17.65 -10.44 0.49
N ILE A 88 -18.49 -9.60 1.10
CA ILE A 88 -19.28 -8.59 0.39
C ILE A 88 -18.36 -7.53 -0.24
N CYS A 89 -17.39 -7.01 0.53
CA CYS A 89 -16.45 -6.01 0.03
C CYS A 89 -15.61 -6.58 -1.13
N PHE A 90 -15.15 -7.82 -1.01
CA PHE A 90 -14.36 -8.47 -2.05
C PHE A 90 -15.20 -8.79 -3.29
N PHE A 91 -16.48 -9.16 -3.11
CA PHE A 91 -17.43 -9.35 -4.20
C PHE A 91 -17.62 -8.06 -5.01
N VAL A 92 -17.89 -6.94 -4.34
CA VAL A 92 -18.03 -5.64 -5.01
C VAL A 92 -16.73 -5.22 -5.67
N PHE A 93 -15.57 -5.50 -5.02
CA PHE A 93 -14.26 -5.20 -5.57
C PHE A 93 -14.02 -5.90 -6.91
N PHE A 94 -14.25 -7.22 -7.02
CA PHE A 94 -13.96 -7.91 -8.29
C PHE A 94 -14.97 -7.52 -9.40
N ILE A 95 -16.24 -7.27 -9.08
CA ILE A 95 -17.24 -6.88 -10.07
C ILE A 95 -16.90 -5.52 -10.72
N LEU A 96 -16.33 -4.59 -9.97
CA LEU A 96 -15.98 -3.27 -10.51
C LEU A 96 -14.87 -3.31 -11.57
N PHE A 97 -14.08 -4.39 -11.65
CA PHE A 97 -13.19 -4.58 -12.80
C PHE A 97 -13.95 -4.76 -14.12
N ALA A 98 -15.09 -5.45 -14.09
CA ALA A 98 -15.97 -5.52 -15.27
C ALA A 98 -16.55 -4.14 -15.61
N GLY A 99 -16.76 -3.28 -14.62
CA GLY A 99 -17.18 -1.90 -14.82
C GLY A 99 -16.23 -1.07 -15.68
N TYR A 100 -14.90 -1.33 -15.61
CA TYR A 100 -13.94 -0.66 -16.49
C TYR A 100 -14.12 -1.04 -17.96
N VAL A 101 -14.47 -2.29 -18.24
CA VAL A 101 -14.73 -2.76 -19.61
C VAL A 101 -15.99 -2.10 -20.19
N GLY A 102 -17.00 -1.88 -19.35
CA GLY A 102 -18.24 -1.21 -19.74
C GLY A 102 -18.16 0.32 -19.79
N ALA A 103 -17.09 0.93 -19.33
CA ALA A 103 -16.94 2.39 -19.25
C ALA A 103 -16.62 3.00 -20.63
N GLY A 104 -17.64 3.30 -21.41
CA GLY A 104 -17.49 3.88 -22.75
C GLY A 104 -17.13 5.37 -22.77
N THR A 105 -17.18 6.06 -21.64
CA THR A 105 -16.80 7.48 -21.51
C THR A 105 -15.86 7.72 -20.35
N LEU A 106 -15.08 8.81 -20.43
CA LEU A 106 -14.16 9.22 -19.35
C LEU A 106 -14.90 9.41 -18.02
N LEU A 107 -16.09 10.01 -18.04
CA LEU A 107 -16.89 10.22 -16.82
C LEU A 107 -17.33 8.88 -16.20
N MET A 108 -17.80 7.92 -17.02
CA MET A 108 -18.15 6.58 -16.52
C MET A 108 -16.94 5.88 -15.91
N PHE A 109 -15.79 5.99 -16.56
CA PHE A 109 -14.54 5.43 -16.02
C PHE A 109 -14.18 6.08 -14.69
N ALA A 110 -14.24 7.41 -14.58
CA ALA A 110 -13.96 8.15 -13.35
C ALA A 110 -14.90 7.73 -12.19
N ILE A 111 -16.18 7.55 -12.48
CA ILE A 111 -17.16 7.08 -11.49
C ILE A 111 -16.81 5.65 -11.04
N VAL A 112 -16.59 4.72 -11.97
CA VAL A 112 -16.21 3.33 -11.65
C VAL A 112 -14.91 3.31 -10.84
N ARG A 113 -13.90 4.10 -11.24
CA ARG A 113 -12.61 4.18 -10.57
C ARG A 113 -12.76 4.68 -9.14
N THR A 114 -13.53 5.76 -8.95
CA THR A 114 -13.76 6.32 -7.61
C THR A 114 -14.54 5.34 -6.72
N LEU A 115 -15.61 4.76 -7.23
CA LEU A 115 -16.41 3.76 -6.50
C LEU A 115 -15.58 2.52 -6.15
N HIS A 116 -14.62 2.11 -6.98
CA HIS A 116 -13.74 0.97 -6.73
C HIS A 116 -12.85 1.16 -5.50
N GLY A 117 -12.55 2.41 -5.11
CA GLY A 117 -11.81 2.72 -3.88
C GLY A 117 -12.55 2.29 -2.61
N ILE A 118 -13.89 2.31 -2.62
CA ILE A 118 -14.71 1.92 -1.46
C ILE A 118 -14.48 0.45 -1.07
N PRO A 119 -14.77 -0.54 -1.93
CA PRO A 119 -14.58 -1.94 -1.58
C PRO A 119 -13.10 -2.32 -1.37
N PHE A 120 -12.17 -1.66 -2.05
CA PHE A 120 -10.74 -1.87 -1.80
C PHE A 120 -10.36 -1.45 -0.38
N GLY A 121 -10.68 -0.22 0.02
CA GLY A 121 -10.40 0.28 1.37
C GLY A 121 -11.02 -0.60 2.44
N ALA A 122 -12.28 -0.96 2.27
CA ALA A 122 -13.01 -1.84 3.19
C ALA A 122 -12.41 -3.26 3.25
N SER A 123 -12.05 -3.84 2.09
CA SER A 123 -11.44 -5.17 2.02
C SER A 123 -10.08 -5.22 2.70
N THR A 124 -9.25 -4.18 2.57
CA THR A 124 -7.93 -4.14 3.23
C THR A 124 -8.05 -4.13 4.75
N VAL A 125 -9.02 -3.38 5.31
CA VAL A 125 -9.30 -3.36 6.75
C VAL A 125 -9.88 -4.70 7.22
N ALA A 126 -10.87 -5.23 6.52
CA ALA A 126 -11.51 -6.50 6.88
C ALA A 126 -10.52 -7.67 6.80
N ASN A 127 -9.70 -7.73 5.75
CA ASN A 127 -8.75 -8.81 5.54
C ASN A 127 -7.62 -8.82 6.59
N SER A 128 -7.10 -7.65 6.95
CA SER A 128 -6.10 -7.54 8.02
C SER A 128 -6.67 -7.95 9.39
N THR A 129 -7.94 -7.61 9.65
CA THR A 129 -8.61 -8.03 10.89
C THR A 129 -8.84 -9.56 10.93
N VAL A 130 -9.27 -10.14 9.81
CA VAL A 130 -9.42 -11.60 9.69
C VAL A 130 -8.07 -12.31 9.82
N ALA A 131 -6.98 -11.73 9.29
CA ALA A 131 -5.64 -12.29 9.46
C ALA A 131 -5.26 -12.41 10.96
N ILE A 132 -5.58 -11.38 11.75
CA ILE A 132 -5.34 -11.40 13.20
C ILE A 132 -6.18 -12.49 13.90
N ASP A 133 -7.42 -12.70 13.47
CA ASP A 133 -8.33 -13.68 14.10
C ASP A 133 -7.92 -15.13 13.86
N VAL A 134 -7.32 -15.43 12.71
CA VAL A 134 -6.87 -16.79 12.36
C VAL A 134 -5.45 -17.10 12.85
N LEU A 135 -4.75 -16.12 13.39
CA LEU A 135 -3.40 -16.29 13.95
C LEU A 135 -3.44 -16.74 15.41
N PRO A 136 -2.58 -17.71 15.81
CA PRO A 136 -2.38 -18.06 17.20
C PRO A 136 -1.96 -16.83 18.01
N SER A 137 -2.52 -16.69 19.23
CA SER A 137 -2.22 -15.55 20.12
C SER A 137 -0.73 -15.41 20.43
N SER A 138 -0.04 -16.53 20.60
CA SER A 138 1.40 -16.64 20.90
C SER A 138 2.30 -16.15 19.76
N ARG A 139 1.82 -16.22 18.50
CA ARG A 139 2.61 -15.88 17.30
C ARG A 139 2.03 -14.74 16.46
N ARG A 140 1.06 -13.99 17.03
CA ARG A 140 0.33 -12.96 16.31
C ARG A 140 1.24 -11.84 15.75
N ASN A 141 2.21 -11.37 16.54
CA ASN A 141 3.13 -10.32 16.10
C ASN A 141 3.99 -10.76 14.91
N GLU A 142 4.46 -12.00 14.93
CA GLU A 142 5.21 -12.59 13.81
C GLU A 142 4.33 -12.74 12.56
N GLY A 143 3.11 -13.25 12.73
CA GLY A 143 2.16 -13.41 11.65
C GLY A 143 1.75 -12.10 10.99
N ILE A 144 1.53 -11.03 11.75
CA ILE A 144 1.22 -9.70 11.18
C ILE A 144 2.38 -9.21 10.31
N GLY A 145 3.63 -9.48 10.71
CA GLY A 145 4.81 -9.17 9.89
C GLY A 145 4.80 -9.89 8.54
N PHE A 146 4.51 -11.19 8.52
CA PHE A 146 4.40 -11.98 7.29
C PHE A 146 3.18 -11.59 6.44
N TYR A 147 2.06 -11.21 7.08
CA TYR A 147 0.89 -10.72 6.34
C TYR A 147 1.24 -9.51 5.45
N GLY A 148 2.02 -8.56 5.95
CA GLY A 148 2.50 -7.44 5.17
C GLY A 148 3.39 -7.81 3.98
N LEU A 149 4.08 -8.98 4.03
CA LEU A 149 4.87 -9.46 2.90
C LEU A 149 4.01 -9.84 1.69
N SER A 150 2.80 -10.35 1.89
CA SER A 150 1.89 -10.70 0.79
C SER A 150 1.53 -9.49 -0.06
N ASN A 151 1.26 -8.34 0.57
CA ASN A 151 1.04 -7.08 -0.12
C ASN A 151 2.30 -6.60 -0.85
N ASN A 152 3.45 -6.61 -0.17
CA ASN A 152 4.71 -6.16 -0.77
C ASN A 152 5.08 -7.02 -2.00
N LEU A 153 4.84 -8.33 -1.95
CA LEU A 153 5.10 -9.23 -3.07
C LEU A 153 4.17 -8.94 -4.26
N ALA A 154 2.89 -8.65 -4.00
CA ALA A 154 1.95 -8.23 -5.04
C ALA A 154 2.39 -6.92 -5.70
N MET A 155 2.73 -5.91 -4.88
CA MET A 155 3.23 -4.61 -5.35
C MET A 155 4.54 -4.73 -6.14
N ALA A 156 5.32 -5.75 -5.82
CA ALA A 156 6.57 -6.06 -6.49
C ALA A 156 6.36 -6.60 -7.91
N ILE A 157 5.48 -7.57 -8.07
CA ILE A 157 5.37 -8.38 -9.29
C ILE A 157 4.27 -7.86 -10.23
N ALA A 158 3.15 -7.40 -9.69
CA ALA A 158 1.97 -7.08 -10.49
C ALA A 158 2.19 -5.94 -11.50
N PRO A 159 2.83 -4.79 -11.17
CA PRO A 159 3.07 -3.72 -12.14
C PRO A 159 3.91 -4.18 -13.35
N SER A 160 4.98 -4.94 -13.09
CA SER A 160 5.85 -5.48 -14.14
C SER A 160 5.09 -6.45 -15.03
N SER A 161 4.28 -7.34 -14.42
CA SER A 161 3.45 -8.31 -15.17
C SER A 161 2.42 -7.58 -16.03
N GLY A 162 1.77 -6.54 -15.50
CA GLY A 162 0.80 -5.74 -16.24
C GLY A 162 1.41 -5.06 -17.47
N LEU A 163 2.55 -4.39 -17.28
CA LEU A 163 3.27 -3.73 -18.36
C LEU A 163 3.77 -4.74 -19.41
N TRP A 164 4.30 -5.88 -18.97
CA TRP A 164 4.75 -6.94 -19.88
C TRP A 164 3.59 -7.48 -20.74
N ILE A 165 2.43 -7.77 -20.13
CA ILE A 165 1.24 -8.24 -20.84
C ILE A 165 0.75 -7.16 -21.82
N TYR A 166 0.73 -5.90 -21.40
CA TYR A 166 0.32 -4.78 -22.24
C TYR A 166 1.25 -4.62 -23.45
N ASN A 167 2.56 -4.63 -23.24
CA ASN A 167 3.54 -4.50 -24.31
C ASN A 167 3.45 -5.67 -25.34
N ALA A 168 3.12 -6.86 -24.85
CA ALA A 168 2.98 -8.04 -25.71
C ALA A 168 1.67 -8.08 -26.51
N THR A 169 0.58 -7.48 -25.96
CA THR A 169 -0.78 -7.65 -26.53
C THR A 169 -1.42 -6.35 -27.01
N GLY A 170 -0.98 -5.20 -26.50
CA GLY A 170 -1.61 -3.90 -26.74
C GLY A 170 -3.07 -3.78 -26.20
N ASN A 171 -3.53 -4.75 -25.40
CA ASN A 171 -4.93 -4.91 -25.09
C ASN A 171 -5.26 -4.64 -23.60
N PHE A 172 -5.81 -3.45 -23.31
CA PHE A 172 -6.26 -3.08 -21.96
C PHE A 172 -7.46 -3.91 -21.47
N THR A 173 -8.37 -4.28 -22.37
CA THR A 173 -9.55 -5.09 -22.01
C THR A 173 -9.14 -6.44 -21.44
N LEU A 174 -8.10 -7.05 -22.02
CA LEU A 174 -7.52 -8.29 -21.50
C LEU A 174 -7.01 -8.10 -20.05
N LEU A 175 -6.34 -6.99 -19.77
CA LEU A 175 -5.82 -6.68 -18.43
C LEU A 175 -6.92 -6.47 -17.40
N PHE A 176 -8.03 -5.82 -17.79
CA PHE A 176 -9.20 -5.69 -16.92
C PHE A 176 -9.82 -7.06 -16.60
N TRP A 177 -9.92 -7.95 -17.58
CA TRP A 177 -10.41 -9.31 -17.36
C TRP A 177 -9.45 -10.17 -16.54
N ILE A 178 -8.13 -10.04 -16.72
CA ILE A 178 -7.14 -10.71 -15.87
C ILE A 178 -7.29 -10.22 -14.42
N SER A 179 -7.41 -8.91 -14.18
CA SER A 179 -7.62 -8.36 -12.85
C SER A 179 -8.95 -8.84 -12.23
N PHE A 180 -10.01 -8.91 -13.03
CA PHE A 180 -11.29 -9.49 -12.64
C PHE A 180 -11.13 -10.95 -12.19
N ALA A 181 -10.48 -11.79 -13.01
CA ALA A 181 -10.28 -13.20 -12.73
C ALA A 181 -9.43 -13.43 -11.46
N LEU A 182 -8.35 -12.67 -11.29
CA LEU A 182 -7.51 -12.73 -10.08
C LEU A 182 -8.29 -12.32 -8.82
N ALA A 183 -9.08 -11.24 -8.92
CA ALA A 183 -9.91 -10.80 -7.81
C ALA A 183 -11.07 -11.78 -7.53
N LEU A 184 -11.65 -12.42 -8.55
CA LEU A 184 -12.65 -13.48 -8.40
C LEU A 184 -12.05 -14.71 -7.68
N ILE A 185 -10.84 -15.13 -8.05
CA ILE A 185 -10.13 -16.21 -7.34
C ILE A 185 -9.89 -15.80 -5.88
N GLY A 186 -9.46 -14.56 -5.63
CA GLY A 186 -9.29 -14.02 -4.27
C GLY A 186 -10.59 -14.02 -3.48
N PHE A 187 -11.71 -13.64 -4.08
CA PHE A 187 -13.03 -13.74 -3.49
C PHE A 187 -13.38 -15.19 -3.14
N TRP A 188 -13.20 -16.12 -4.07
CA TRP A 188 -13.48 -17.54 -3.82
C TRP A 188 -12.62 -18.08 -2.68
N VAL A 189 -11.33 -17.79 -2.64
CA VAL A 189 -10.45 -18.17 -1.51
C VAL A 189 -10.99 -17.59 -0.20
N THR A 190 -11.41 -16.32 -0.19
CA THR A 190 -11.99 -15.65 0.98
C THR A 190 -13.21 -16.39 1.52
N THR A 191 -14.11 -16.87 0.64
CA THR A 191 -15.31 -17.61 1.07
C THR A 191 -14.98 -18.94 1.76
N THR A 192 -13.82 -19.53 1.47
CA THR A 192 -13.36 -20.78 2.08
C THR A 192 -12.64 -20.60 3.42
N VAL A 193 -12.36 -19.35 3.84
CA VAL A 193 -11.73 -19.06 5.13
C VAL A 193 -12.70 -19.40 6.26
N ARG A 194 -12.23 -20.13 7.26
CA ARG A 194 -12.97 -20.42 8.49
C ARG A 194 -12.43 -19.53 9.60
N ILE A 195 -13.27 -18.65 10.12
CA ILE A 195 -12.92 -17.74 11.22
C ILE A 195 -13.50 -18.33 12.51
N PRO A 196 -12.75 -18.35 13.61
CA PRO A 196 -13.28 -18.73 14.92
C PRO A 196 -14.53 -17.90 15.26
N THR A 197 -15.55 -18.56 15.80
CA THR A 197 -16.79 -17.89 16.22
C THR A 197 -16.45 -16.96 17.39
N ARG A 198 -16.61 -15.67 17.19
CA ARG A 198 -16.45 -14.67 18.25
C ARG A 198 -17.83 -14.22 18.70
N GLU A 199 -18.05 -14.16 19.99
CA GLU A 199 -19.20 -13.45 20.52
C GLU A 199 -19.06 -11.97 20.12
N ILE A 200 -20.04 -11.46 19.37
CA ILE A 200 -20.10 -10.04 19.05
C ILE A 200 -20.30 -9.33 20.37
N LEU A 201 -19.32 -8.58 20.83
CA LEU A 201 -19.39 -7.82 22.06
C LEU A 201 -20.67 -6.95 22.02
N LYS A 202 -21.58 -7.17 22.98
CA LYS A 202 -22.88 -6.47 23.07
C LYS A 202 -22.77 -4.96 23.39
N GLY A 203 -21.58 -4.40 23.38
CA GLY A 203 -21.34 -2.96 23.48
C GLY A 203 -20.94 -2.41 22.11
N ARG A 204 -21.84 -1.67 21.46
CA ARG A 204 -21.47 -0.95 20.24
C ARG A 204 -20.32 0.01 20.56
N PRO A 205 -19.15 -0.09 19.90
CA PRO A 205 -18.11 0.91 20.09
C PRO A 205 -18.71 2.26 19.75
N LYS A 206 -18.60 3.25 20.66
CA LYS A 206 -19.05 4.62 20.39
C LYS A 206 -18.21 5.15 19.24
N PHE A 207 -18.86 5.68 18.21
CA PHE A 207 -18.18 6.38 17.14
C PHE A 207 -17.46 7.61 17.74
N SER A 208 -16.12 7.57 17.75
CA SER A 208 -15.27 8.65 18.25
C SER A 208 -14.17 8.92 17.26
N LEU A 209 -13.93 10.19 16.94
CA LEU A 209 -12.84 10.62 16.07
C LEU A 209 -11.45 10.20 16.59
N ASP A 210 -11.30 10.06 17.90
CA ASP A 210 -10.07 9.59 18.54
C ASP A 210 -9.70 8.15 18.19
N HIS A 211 -10.64 7.37 17.63
CA HIS A 211 -10.39 6.03 17.10
C HIS A 211 -9.85 6.03 15.66
N PHE A 212 -9.83 7.18 14.98
CA PHE A 212 -9.44 7.25 13.56
C PHE A 212 -8.07 7.84 13.31
N PHE A 213 -7.62 8.74 14.18
CA PHE A 213 -6.35 9.41 14.03
C PHE A 213 -5.63 9.62 15.36
N LEU A 214 -4.38 9.13 15.42
CA LEU A 214 -3.53 9.29 16.61
C LEU A 214 -2.90 10.69 16.62
N GLY A 215 -3.62 11.69 17.16
CA GLY A 215 -3.16 13.09 17.22
C GLY A 215 -1.78 13.26 17.86
N ARG A 216 -1.41 12.37 18.79
CA ARG A 216 -0.09 12.36 19.42
C ARG A 216 1.05 12.07 18.43
N ALA A 217 0.77 11.42 17.28
CA ALA A 217 1.72 11.10 16.24
C ALA A 217 1.68 12.07 15.03
N TRP A 218 1.10 13.27 15.19
CA TRP A 218 0.84 14.20 14.10
C TRP A 218 2.06 14.50 13.22
N LEU A 219 3.26 14.68 13.81
CA LEU A 219 4.47 14.97 13.03
C LEU A 219 4.98 13.75 12.26
N LEU A 220 4.80 12.53 12.80
CA LEU A 220 5.03 11.29 12.07
C LEU A 220 4.06 11.18 10.88
N ALA A 221 2.79 11.57 11.08
CA ALA A 221 1.76 11.56 10.05
C ALA A 221 2.07 12.53 8.92
N VAL A 222 2.42 13.78 9.24
CA VAL A 222 2.85 14.77 8.23
C VAL A 222 4.07 14.27 7.48
N ASN A 223 5.04 13.71 8.17
CA ASN A 223 6.26 13.23 7.54
C ASN A 223 6.01 12.06 6.56
N ILE A 224 5.23 11.04 6.97
CA ILE A 224 4.90 9.91 6.11
C ILE A 224 4.03 10.33 4.91
N MET A 225 3.26 11.40 5.03
CA MET A 225 2.48 11.98 3.93
C MET A 225 3.38 12.52 2.80
N PHE A 226 4.54 13.14 3.10
CA PHE A 226 5.52 13.51 2.09
C PHE A 226 5.99 12.31 1.27
N PHE A 227 6.28 11.19 1.93
CA PHE A 227 6.74 9.97 1.25
C PHE A 227 5.62 9.29 0.47
N GLY A 228 4.38 9.32 1.00
CA GLY A 228 3.19 8.89 0.28
C GLY A 228 2.96 9.70 -0.99
N LEU A 229 3.16 11.02 -0.95
CA LEU A 229 3.07 11.91 -2.12
C LEU A 229 4.06 11.49 -3.21
N CYS A 230 5.32 11.30 -2.84
CA CYS A 230 6.36 10.86 -3.78
C CYS A 230 6.02 9.50 -4.40
N TRP A 231 5.51 8.56 -3.59
CA TRP A 231 5.06 7.27 -4.05
C TRP A 231 3.88 7.37 -5.03
N GLY A 232 2.91 8.26 -4.75
CA GLY A 232 1.75 8.50 -5.61
C GLY A 232 2.14 8.97 -7.01
N VAL A 233 3.05 9.94 -7.13
CA VAL A 233 3.58 10.38 -8.43
C VAL A 233 4.31 9.23 -9.12
N MET A 234 5.26 8.61 -8.45
CA MET A 234 6.11 7.58 -9.04
C MET A 234 5.29 6.39 -9.52
N SER A 235 4.44 5.80 -8.66
CA SER A 235 3.72 4.56 -9.00
C SER A 235 2.71 4.72 -10.14
N ASN A 236 2.19 5.93 -10.37
CA ASN A 236 1.21 6.17 -11.42
C ASN A 236 1.84 6.70 -12.72
N TYR A 237 2.84 7.57 -12.63
CA TYR A 237 3.34 8.28 -13.82
C TYR A 237 4.68 7.76 -14.37
N VAL A 238 5.40 6.90 -13.64
CA VAL A 238 6.71 6.39 -14.09
C VAL A 238 6.61 5.57 -15.39
N ALA A 239 5.54 4.82 -15.56
CA ALA A 239 5.37 4.00 -16.77
C ALA A 239 5.13 4.85 -18.02
N ILE A 240 4.19 5.79 -17.94
CA ILE A 240 3.89 6.69 -19.07
C ILE A 240 5.10 7.62 -19.36
N TYR A 241 5.81 8.08 -18.33
CA TYR A 241 7.05 8.82 -18.48
C TYR A 241 8.13 8.02 -19.22
N GLY A 242 8.36 6.78 -18.79
CA GLY A 242 9.34 5.89 -19.42
C GLY A 242 9.04 5.63 -20.89
N GLN A 243 7.76 5.46 -21.23
CA GLN A 243 7.33 5.23 -22.62
C GLN A 243 7.42 6.49 -23.46
N GLN A 244 6.83 7.60 -23.01
CA GLN A 244 6.70 8.82 -23.82
C GLN A 244 7.95 9.68 -23.86
N GLN A 245 8.71 9.76 -22.76
CA GLN A 245 9.86 10.66 -22.65
C GLN A 245 11.21 9.98 -22.86
N LEU A 246 11.32 8.71 -22.47
CA LEU A 246 12.60 7.98 -22.55
C LEU A 246 12.62 6.92 -23.68
N GLY A 247 11.49 6.69 -24.35
CA GLY A 247 11.39 5.67 -25.42
C GLY A 247 11.59 4.24 -24.92
N LEU A 248 11.34 3.97 -23.63
CA LEU A 248 11.59 2.69 -22.97
C LEU A 248 10.34 1.78 -22.97
N SER A 249 9.54 1.77 -24.04
CA SER A 249 8.27 1.04 -24.09
C SER A 249 8.37 -0.41 -23.63
N ASP A 250 9.35 -1.15 -24.11
CA ASP A 250 9.50 -2.59 -23.83
C ASP A 250 10.16 -2.86 -22.46
N SER A 251 10.93 -1.91 -21.94
CA SER A 251 11.75 -2.13 -20.74
C SER A 251 11.24 -1.38 -19.51
N THR A 252 10.21 -0.54 -19.62
CA THR A 252 9.68 0.21 -18.47
C THR A 252 9.24 -0.69 -17.31
N GLY A 253 8.72 -1.89 -17.61
CA GLY A 253 8.37 -2.90 -16.59
C GLY A 253 9.54 -3.30 -15.70
N PHE A 254 10.76 -3.27 -16.24
CA PHE A 254 11.96 -3.61 -15.48
C PHE A 254 12.26 -2.64 -14.33
N PHE A 255 11.78 -1.39 -14.41
CA PHE A 255 11.80 -0.44 -13.30
C PHE A 255 11.15 -1.02 -12.04
N PHE A 256 9.96 -1.61 -12.17
CA PHE A 256 9.24 -2.21 -11.05
C PHE A 256 9.90 -3.49 -10.53
N VAL A 257 10.57 -4.25 -11.39
CA VAL A 257 11.40 -5.39 -10.97
C VAL A 257 12.54 -4.94 -10.06
N LEU A 258 13.29 -3.91 -10.47
CA LEU A 258 14.39 -3.35 -9.67
C LEU A 258 13.90 -2.69 -8.39
N LEU A 259 12.79 -1.94 -8.45
CA LEU A 259 12.12 -1.37 -7.29
C LEU A 259 11.80 -2.46 -6.26
N SER A 260 11.26 -3.56 -6.75
CA SER A 260 10.87 -4.71 -5.94
C SER A 260 12.07 -5.44 -5.35
N ALA A 261 13.11 -5.64 -6.14
CA ALA A 261 14.37 -6.20 -5.66
C ALA A 261 14.92 -5.36 -4.51
N GLY A 262 14.91 -4.03 -4.64
CA GLY A 262 15.27 -3.10 -3.57
C GLY A 262 14.41 -3.28 -2.31
N LEU A 263 13.08 -3.38 -2.46
CA LEU A 263 12.16 -3.64 -1.34
C LEU A 263 12.47 -4.96 -0.63
N VAL A 264 12.74 -6.04 -1.35
CA VAL A 264 13.06 -7.36 -0.77
C VAL A 264 14.42 -7.33 -0.07
N ILE A 265 15.45 -6.81 -0.72
CA ILE A 265 16.81 -6.71 -0.14
C ILE A 265 16.77 -5.89 1.14
N SER A 266 16.04 -4.77 1.14
CA SER A 266 15.90 -3.93 2.33
C SER A 266 15.26 -4.64 3.52
N ARG A 267 14.33 -5.59 3.27
CA ARG A 267 13.74 -6.41 4.33
C ARG A 267 14.77 -7.33 4.98
N LEU A 268 15.62 -7.94 4.15
CA LEU A 268 16.70 -8.80 4.68
C LEU A 268 17.70 -8.00 5.52
N LEU A 269 18.08 -6.81 5.07
CA LEU A 269 19.04 -5.94 5.77
C LEU A 269 18.42 -5.21 6.98
N GLY A 270 17.18 -4.76 6.88
CA GLY A 270 16.51 -3.92 7.87
C GLY A 270 15.96 -4.68 9.07
N THR A 271 15.56 -5.94 8.91
CA THR A 271 14.94 -6.75 9.97
C THR A 271 15.84 -6.84 11.21
N ARG A 272 17.13 -7.04 11.04
CA ARG A 272 18.09 -7.12 12.14
C ARG A 272 18.21 -5.79 12.90
N SER A 273 18.18 -4.66 12.19
CA SER A 273 18.25 -3.32 12.79
C SER A 273 16.98 -2.99 13.60
N LEU A 274 15.82 -3.34 13.08
CA LEU A 274 14.54 -3.15 13.77
C LEU A 274 14.42 -4.04 15.01
N ARG A 275 14.86 -5.31 14.95
CA ARG A 275 14.90 -6.21 16.10
C ARG A 275 15.80 -5.70 17.22
N ASN A 276 16.91 -5.03 16.87
CA ASN A 276 17.85 -4.45 17.84
C ASN A 276 17.38 -3.09 18.39
N GLY A 277 16.13 -2.66 18.12
CA GLY A 277 15.59 -1.39 18.61
C GLY A 277 16.11 -0.13 17.91
N ARG A 278 16.92 -0.28 16.83
CA ARG A 278 17.50 0.85 16.07
C ARG A 278 16.54 1.39 15.01
N ILE A 279 15.29 1.71 15.43
CA ILE A 279 14.20 2.09 14.53
C ILE A 279 14.52 3.40 13.80
N THR A 280 14.97 4.42 14.54
CA THR A 280 15.27 5.75 13.97
C THR A 280 16.48 5.72 13.03
N GLU A 281 17.48 4.87 13.30
CA GLU A 281 18.63 4.70 12.41
C GLU A 281 18.23 3.98 11.11
N SER A 282 17.40 2.93 11.21
CA SER A 282 16.88 2.24 10.04
C SER A 282 16.04 3.18 9.18
N CYS A 283 15.19 3.99 9.81
CA CYS A 283 14.41 5.00 9.12
C CYS A 283 15.29 6.05 8.44
N ALA A 284 16.29 6.60 9.14
CA ALA A 284 17.21 7.59 8.59
C ALA A 284 17.95 7.08 7.33
N ARG A 285 18.46 5.85 7.38
CA ARG A 285 19.07 5.21 6.21
C ARG A 285 18.06 5.07 5.06
N GLY A 286 16.83 4.66 5.38
CA GLY A 286 15.76 4.48 4.41
C GLY A 286 15.38 5.78 3.70
N VAL A 287 15.16 6.87 4.44
CA VAL A 287 14.77 8.16 3.85
C VAL A 287 15.90 8.78 3.03
N ILE A 288 17.17 8.60 3.44
CA ILE A 288 18.34 9.07 2.68
C ILE A 288 18.50 8.30 1.36
N LEU A 289 18.41 6.96 1.41
CA LEU A 289 18.48 6.12 0.21
C LEU A 289 17.33 6.45 -0.77
N SER A 290 16.11 6.61 -0.25
CA SER A 290 14.97 7.01 -1.05
C SER A 290 15.17 8.39 -1.68
N ALA A 291 15.68 9.37 -0.92
CA ALA A 291 15.99 10.71 -1.45
C ALA A 291 17.04 10.66 -2.55
N ALA A 292 18.11 9.88 -2.39
CA ALA A 292 19.12 9.66 -3.43
C ALA A 292 18.49 9.04 -4.70
N GLY A 293 17.57 8.07 -4.52
CA GLY A 293 16.85 7.45 -5.64
C GLY A 293 15.97 8.46 -6.40
N TYR A 294 15.15 9.25 -5.71
CA TYR A 294 14.32 10.26 -6.34
C TYR A 294 15.14 11.40 -6.98
N ALA A 295 16.25 11.81 -6.37
CA ALA A 295 17.16 12.77 -6.95
C ALA A 295 17.80 12.24 -8.25
N LEU A 296 18.29 11.00 -8.22
CA LEU A 296 18.85 10.33 -9.41
C LEU A 296 17.80 10.19 -10.54
N PHE A 297 16.56 9.90 -10.18
CA PHE A 297 15.44 9.85 -11.13
C PHE A 297 15.21 11.23 -11.77
N ALA A 298 15.13 12.29 -10.96
CA ALA A 298 14.85 13.65 -11.42
C ALA A 298 15.97 14.25 -12.28
N LEU A 299 17.22 13.82 -12.07
CA LEU A 299 18.36 14.27 -12.89
C LEU A 299 18.29 13.77 -14.34
N SER A 300 17.47 12.77 -14.64
CA SER A 300 17.21 12.25 -16.01
C SER A 300 18.47 12.01 -16.84
N LEU A 301 19.50 11.41 -16.26
CA LEU A 301 20.80 11.16 -16.90
C LEU A 301 20.78 10.01 -17.92
N GLY A 302 19.60 9.62 -18.38
CA GLY A 302 19.37 8.54 -19.33
C GLY A 302 18.82 7.27 -18.68
N SER A 303 18.71 6.21 -19.48
CA SER A 303 18.05 4.95 -19.06
C SER A 303 18.70 4.30 -17.83
N TRP A 304 20.02 4.40 -17.68
CA TRP A 304 20.72 3.83 -16.52
C TRP A 304 20.31 4.50 -15.19
N SER A 305 20.12 5.84 -15.19
CA SER A 305 19.69 6.56 -13.99
C SER A 305 18.24 6.24 -13.64
N PHE A 306 17.38 6.04 -14.63
CA PHE A 306 16.01 5.59 -14.48
C PHE A 306 15.95 4.24 -13.75
N PHE A 307 16.68 3.24 -14.21
CA PHE A 307 16.67 1.92 -13.60
C PHE A 307 17.38 1.87 -12.23
N LEU A 308 18.51 2.55 -12.10
CA LEU A 308 19.24 2.57 -10.83
C LEU A 308 18.44 3.29 -9.74
N SER A 309 17.69 4.35 -10.09
CA SER A 309 16.81 5.06 -9.16
C SER A 309 15.76 4.14 -8.55
N ALA A 310 15.19 3.21 -9.33
CA ALA A 310 14.20 2.25 -8.86
C ALA A 310 14.74 1.41 -7.70
N MET A 311 15.99 0.93 -7.82
CA MET A 311 16.65 0.12 -6.79
C MET A 311 16.83 0.94 -5.48
N PHE A 312 17.30 2.19 -5.60
CA PHE A 312 17.48 3.07 -4.43
C PHE A 312 16.14 3.43 -3.77
N ILE A 313 15.11 3.74 -4.57
CA ILE A 313 13.75 4.01 -4.07
C ILE A 313 13.19 2.79 -3.34
N GLY A 314 13.35 1.59 -3.92
CA GLY A 314 12.93 0.33 -3.33
C GLY A 314 13.63 0.03 -2.00
N LEU A 315 14.97 0.13 -1.98
CA LEU A 315 15.78 -0.04 -0.76
C LEU A 315 15.35 0.95 0.33
N GLY A 316 15.18 2.22 -0.03
CA GLY A 316 14.79 3.28 0.88
C GLY A 316 13.41 3.05 1.50
N ASN A 317 12.40 2.83 0.67
CA ASN A 317 11.02 2.61 1.12
C ASN A 317 10.87 1.32 1.95
N GLY A 318 11.61 0.28 1.59
CA GLY A 318 11.59 -0.98 2.34
C GLY A 318 12.17 -0.88 3.74
N LEU A 319 13.10 0.05 4.01
CA LEU A 319 13.62 0.36 5.35
C LEU A 319 12.70 1.36 6.08
N MET A 320 12.25 2.40 5.38
CA MET A 320 11.53 3.54 5.94
C MET A 320 10.13 3.15 6.45
N TYR A 321 9.31 2.53 5.61
CA TYR A 321 7.90 2.29 5.93
C TYR A 321 7.68 1.44 7.18
N PRO A 322 8.38 0.29 7.39
CA PRO A 322 8.26 -0.47 8.61
C PRO A 322 8.78 0.28 9.85
N ALA A 323 9.80 1.12 9.67
CA ALA A 323 10.30 1.93 10.77
C ALA A 323 9.25 2.96 11.21
N PHE A 324 8.56 3.64 10.27
CA PHE A 324 7.44 4.51 10.59
C PHE A 324 6.30 3.78 11.29
N LEU A 325 5.93 2.60 10.81
CA LEU A 325 4.88 1.79 11.44
C LEU A 325 5.23 1.49 12.90
N ASN A 326 6.48 1.08 13.17
CA ASN A 326 6.94 0.85 14.54
C ASN A 326 6.92 2.14 15.37
N MET A 327 7.32 3.28 14.81
CA MET A 327 7.28 4.57 15.51
C MET A 327 5.85 4.96 15.90
N PHE A 328 4.87 4.79 15.01
CA PHE A 328 3.45 5.02 15.33
C PHE A 328 2.96 4.13 16.47
N ILE A 329 3.31 2.84 16.42
CA ILE A 329 2.94 1.87 17.46
C ILE A 329 3.58 2.22 18.82
N HIS A 330 4.84 2.68 18.83
CA HIS A 330 5.54 3.01 20.06
C HIS A 330 5.08 4.34 20.70
N VAL A 331 4.49 5.24 19.93
CA VAL A 331 3.89 6.48 20.46
C VAL A 331 2.46 6.24 20.96
N ALA A 332 1.81 5.17 20.49
CA ALA A 332 0.45 4.80 20.86
C ALA A 332 0.42 4.08 22.22
N ARG A 333 -0.66 4.28 22.98
CA ARG A 333 -0.98 3.44 24.14
C ARG A 333 -1.35 2.04 23.66
N HIS A 334 -1.33 1.07 24.57
CA HIS A 334 -1.65 -0.32 24.26
C HIS A 334 -3.04 -0.51 23.63
N ASP A 335 -4.02 0.26 24.10
CA ASP A 335 -5.40 0.30 23.60
C ASP A 335 -5.57 1.07 22.27
N GLN A 336 -4.57 1.86 21.85
CA GLN A 336 -4.58 2.69 20.65
C GLN A 336 -3.75 2.14 19.48
N ARG A 337 -3.27 0.90 19.54
CA ARG A 337 -2.44 0.30 18.47
C ARG A 337 -3.17 0.20 17.13
N GLY A 338 -4.47 -0.08 17.16
CA GLY A 338 -5.32 -0.06 15.97
C GLY A 338 -5.40 1.33 15.35
N THR A 339 -5.59 2.36 16.17
CA THR A 339 -5.60 3.76 15.75
C THR A 339 -4.25 4.18 15.16
N ALA A 340 -3.14 3.73 15.74
CA ALA A 340 -1.81 3.99 15.21
C ALA A 340 -1.64 3.42 13.79
N ASN A 341 -2.06 2.18 13.57
CA ASN A 341 -2.02 1.53 12.26
C ASN A 341 -2.94 2.23 11.24
N SER A 342 -4.14 2.64 11.67
CA SER A 342 -5.04 3.41 10.82
C SER A 342 -4.44 4.78 10.45
N SER A 343 -3.82 5.46 11.42
CA SER A 343 -3.25 6.80 11.21
C SER A 343 -2.11 6.80 10.18
N ILE A 344 -1.22 5.81 10.20
CA ILE A 344 -0.16 5.72 9.19
C ILE A 344 -0.74 5.45 7.80
N LEU A 345 -1.74 4.56 7.70
CA LEU A 345 -2.37 4.25 6.42
C LEU A 345 -3.10 5.47 5.83
N VAL A 346 -3.87 6.18 6.66
CA VAL A 346 -4.58 7.40 6.25
C VAL A 346 -3.59 8.47 5.80
N SER A 347 -2.50 8.69 6.55
CA SER A 347 -1.49 9.69 6.20
C SER A 347 -0.74 9.33 4.91
N TRP A 348 -0.42 8.06 4.72
CA TRP A 348 0.18 7.57 3.48
C TRP A 348 -0.75 7.77 2.28
N ASP A 349 -2.02 7.39 2.41
CA ASP A 349 -3.00 7.50 1.34
C ASP A 349 -3.32 8.97 1.00
N LEU A 350 -3.42 9.86 2.02
CA LEU A 350 -3.55 11.30 1.79
C LEU A 350 -2.38 11.84 0.96
N GLY A 351 -1.17 11.49 1.36
CA GLY A 351 0.02 11.85 0.60
C GLY A 351 -0.06 11.32 -0.84
N MET A 352 -0.38 10.06 -1.00
CA MET A 352 -0.49 9.41 -2.32
C MET A 352 -1.54 10.09 -3.20
N GLY A 353 -2.70 10.42 -2.65
CA GLY A 353 -3.77 11.14 -3.39
C GLY A 353 -3.30 12.52 -3.85
N PHE A 354 -2.67 13.29 -2.97
CA PHE A 354 -2.07 14.58 -3.35
C PHE A 354 -0.97 14.42 -4.40
N GLY A 355 -0.14 13.38 -4.28
CA GLY A 355 0.90 13.10 -5.27
C GLY A 355 0.34 12.82 -6.66
N ILE A 356 -0.68 11.98 -6.76
CA ILE A 356 -1.35 11.66 -8.03
C ILE A 356 -1.95 12.93 -8.64
N LEU A 357 -2.66 13.72 -7.84
CA LEU A 357 -3.31 14.94 -8.28
C LEU A 357 -2.31 15.99 -8.74
N PHE A 358 -1.38 16.40 -7.87
CA PHE A 358 -0.38 17.43 -8.21
C PHE A 358 0.60 16.96 -9.26
N GLY A 359 0.97 15.66 -9.27
CA GLY A 359 1.79 15.08 -10.31
C GLY A 359 1.16 15.23 -11.70
N GLY A 360 -0.16 14.98 -11.81
CA GLY A 360 -0.92 15.20 -13.04
C GLY A 360 -0.93 16.67 -13.47
N PHE A 361 -1.26 17.59 -12.55
CA PHE A 361 -1.27 19.03 -12.85
C PHE A 361 0.11 19.55 -13.28
N ILE A 362 1.17 19.22 -12.54
CA ILE A 362 2.52 19.69 -12.90
C ILE A 362 2.97 19.09 -14.24
N ALA A 363 2.64 17.81 -14.49
CA ALA A 363 2.97 17.17 -15.74
C ALA A 363 2.25 17.81 -16.94
N ASP A 364 1.04 18.31 -16.73
CA ASP A 364 0.21 18.95 -17.74
C ASP A 364 0.67 20.37 -18.04
N TYR A 365 0.74 21.22 -17.01
CA TYR A 365 1.06 22.64 -17.17
C TYR A 365 2.55 22.93 -17.43
N VAL A 366 3.44 22.00 -17.05
CA VAL A 366 4.88 22.16 -17.21
C VAL A 366 5.49 21.01 -17.98
N SER A 367 5.71 19.85 -17.33
CA SER A 367 6.21 18.62 -17.95
C SER A 367 6.25 17.46 -16.94
N TYR A 368 6.41 16.23 -17.43
CA TYR A 368 6.70 15.08 -16.56
C TYR A 368 8.02 15.25 -15.79
N ASN A 369 9.06 15.81 -16.42
CA ASN A 369 10.33 16.10 -15.74
C ASN A 369 10.12 17.03 -14.55
N ALA A 370 9.32 18.10 -14.70
CA ALA A 370 8.98 19.01 -13.61
C ALA A 370 8.24 18.30 -12.47
N ALA A 371 7.31 17.40 -12.79
CA ALA A 371 6.62 16.60 -11.79
C ALA A 371 7.58 15.72 -10.99
N PHE A 372 8.58 15.12 -11.62
CA PHE A 372 9.58 14.31 -10.92
C PHE A 372 10.62 15.14 -10.16
N ILE A 373 10.99 16.33 -10.65
CA ILE A 373 11.79 17.28 -9.88
C ILE A 373 11.04 17.73 -8.62
N PHE A 374 9.75 18.07 -8.74
CA PHE A 374 8.89 18.36 -7.61
C PHE A 374 8.87 17.20 -6.61
N THR A 375 8.74 15.97 -7.12
CA THR A 375 8.75 14.76 -6.28
C THR A 375 10.07 14.60 -5.52
N ALA A 376 11.21 14.84 -6.18
CA ALA A 376 12.52 14.81 -5.54
C ALA A 376 12.66 15.89 -4.46
N CYS A 377 12.15 17.10 -4.71
CA CYS A 377 12.12 18.18 -3.71
C CYS A 377 11.24 17.81 -2.50
N MET A 378 10.07 17.21 -2.73
CA MET A 378 9.19 16.76 -1.64
C MET A 378 9.83 15.62 -0.83
N GLN A 379 10.49 14.67 -1.50
CA GLN A 379 11.23 13.60 -0.82
C GLN A 379 12.36 14.15 0.03
N LEU A 380 13.13 15.10 -0.49
CA LEU A 380 14.21 15.77 0.25
C LEU A 380 13.64 16.54 1.45
N SER A 381 12.55 17.28 1.27
CA SER A 381 11.86 18.01 2.35
C SER A 381 11.40 17.05 3.46
N GLY A 382 10.77 15.92 3.09
CA GLY A 382 10.38 14.88 4.04
C GLY A 382 11.59 14.26 4.75
N THR A 383 12.70 14.07 4.04
CA THR A 383 13.95 13.55 4.61
C THR A 383 14.55 14.53 5.62
N LEU A 384 14.63 15.82 5.27
CA LEU A 384 15.11 16.86 6.18
C LEU A 384 14.19 17.01 7.40
N LEU A 385 12.88 17.00 7.19
CA LEU A 385 11.90 17.03 8.29
C LEU A 385 12.11 15.83 9.24
N PHE A 386 12.36 14.63 8.70
CA PHE A 386 12.65 13.47 9.53
C PHE A 386 13.92 13.64 10.35
N LEU A 387 15.02 14.03 9.72
CA LEU A 387 16.32 14.14 10.38
C LEU A 387 16.38 15.24 11.42
N LEU A 388 15.78 16.40 11.15
CA LEU A 388 15.86 17.60 11.98
C LEU A 388 14.78 17.65 13.09
N ALA A 389 13.58 17.18 12.80
CA ALA A 389 12.45 17.34 13.72
C ALA A 389 11.78 16.02 14.13
N THR A 390 11.36 15.17 13.16
CA THR A 390 10.51 14.00 13.45
C THR A 390 11.24 12.96 14.31
N ARG A 391 12.53 12.74 14.06
CA ARG A 391 13.35 11.83 14.87
C ARG A 391 13.39 12.24 16.34
N ARG A 392 13.61 13.52 16.63
CA ARG A 392 13.63 14.06 18.00
C ARG A 392 12.25 13.98 18.64
N PHE A 393 11.23 14.42 17.93
CA PHE A 393 9.83 14.33 18.35
C PHE A 393 9.43 12.90 18.76
N TYR A 394 9.80 11.89 17.99
CA TYR A 394 9.55 10.50 18.33
C TYR A 394 10.28 10.07 19.61
N LEU A 395 11.57 10.39 19.74
CA LEU A 395 12.38 10.00 20.90
C LEU A 395 11.82 10.59 22.20
N GLU A 396 11.27 11.80 22.15
CA GLU A 396 10.65 12.49 23.31
C GLU A 396 9.26 11.91 23.66
N ARG A 397 8.56 11.30 22.69
CA ARG A 397 7.16 10.86 22.88
C ARG A 397 6.95 9.36 22.89
N ARG A 398 7.97 8.57 22.59
CA ARG A 398 7.87 7.11 22.68
C ARG A 398 7.52 6.71 24.12
N LEU A 399 6.52 5.85 24.24
CA LEU A 399 6.20 5.23 25.51
C LEU A 399 7.25 4.15 25.78
N HIS A 400 7.92 4.22 26.93
CA HIS A 400 8.82 3.15 27.33
C HIS A 400 7.96 1.88 27.52
N THR A 401 8.18 0.87 26.68
CA THR A 401 7.68 -0.47 26.98
C THR A 401 8.48 -0.98 28.14
N SER A 402 7.92 -0.84 29.36
CA SER A 402 8.36 -1.60 30.53
C SER A 402 8.07 -3.08 30.33
#